data_c5cb62ced7081e86eedfbfbffea195f6
#
_entry.id   c5cb62ced7081e86eedfbfbffea195f6
#
_cell.length_a   1.000
_cell.length_b   1.000
_cell.length_c   1.000
_cell.angle_alpha   90.00
_cell.angle_beta   90.00
_cell.angle_gamma   90.00
#
_symmetry.space_group_name_H-M   'P 1'
#
loop_
_entity.id
_entity.type
_entity.pdbx_description
1 polymer ?
#
loop_
_entity_poly.entity_id
_entity_poly.type
_entity_poly.pdbx_seq_one_letter_code
_entity_poly.pdbx_strand_id
1 'polypeptide(L)'
;MSEPLRTTASVLSAPVDVVSWDDALARIRRWAEARESRYVCITNVHSVVTAGQDAGFGRVLREADMATPDGAPVAWMLRRQGHAGQARINGPDLMWKYCEQAAGRGESIYLYGGMPETLERLQQVLLGRFAGLRIAGAYSPPFRALTAEEDAAVVAAINASGAGSVWVSLGCPKQEKWMAAHRGSVRAVMIGVGAAFDYHAGTIARAPLWMQRNGLEWLHRLASEPRRLWKRCLVTNTLFVLGAARQLILRRT
;
A
#
# COMPACT_ATOMS: atom_id res chain seq x y z
N MET A 1 -17.25 20.10 4.91
CA MET A 1 -17.92 18.78 4.96
C MET A 1 -17.11 17.89 5.91
N SER A 2 -17.74 17.33 6.95
CA SER A 2 -17.06 16.40 7.87
C SER A 2 -16.61 15.16 7.12
N GLU A 3 -15.41 14.68 7.43
CA GLU A 3 -14.90 13.42 6.88
C GLU A 3 -15.82 12.27 7.31
N PRO A 4 -16.26 11.40 6.38
CA PRO A 4 -17.07 10.25 6.77
C PRO A 4 -16.29 9.39 7.76
N LEU A 5 -16.96 8.95 8.82
CA LEU A 5 -16.37 8.10 9.86
C LEU A 5 -15.68 6.89 9.23
N ARG A 6 -14.43 6.67 9.62
CA ARG A 6 -13.65 5.51 9.21
C ARG A 6 -14.32 4.24 9.76
N THR A 7 -14.77 3.35 8.89
CA THR A 7 -15.32 2.04 9.26
C THR A 7 -14.23 0.99 9.10
N THR A 8 -13.87 0.32 10.20
CA THR A 8 -12.86 -0.75 10.18
C THR A 8 -13.45 -2.05 10.73
N ALA A 9 -12.92 -3.17 10.26
CA ALA A 9 -13.15 -4.46 10.87
C ALA A 9 -11.81 -5.15 11.15
N SER A 10 -11.75 -5.92 12.22
CA SER A 10 -10.50 -6.60 12.59
C SER A 10 -10.33 -7.88 11.79
N VAL A 11 -9.21 -8.00 11.09
CA VAL A 11 -8.75 -9.25 10.47
C VAL A 11 -7.58 -9.75 11.30
N LEU A 12 -7.80 -10.83 12.04
CA LEU A 12 -6.94 -11.26 13.16
C LEU A 12 -6.76 -10.09 14.15
N SER A 13 -5.57 -9.53 14.23
CA SER A 13 -5.23 -8.41 15.12
C SER A 13 -5.09 -7.07 14.41
N ALA A 14 -5.23 -7.03 13.08
CA ALA A 14 -5.04 -5.82 12.29
C ALA A 14 -6.39 -5.17 11.94
N PRO A 15 -6.57 -3.85 12.17
CA PRO A 15 -7.71 -3.12 11.65
C PRO A 15 -7.57 -2.98 10.14
N VAL A 16 -8.62 -3.31 9.41
CA VAL A 16 -8.69 -3.16 7.96
C VAL A 16 -9.94 -2.35 7.62
N ASP A 17 -9.82 -1.38 6.74
CA ASP A 17 -10.94 -0.53 6.36
C ASP A 17 -11.95 -1.30 5.51
N VAL A 18 -13.21 -1.10 5.83
CA VAL A 18 -14.34 -1.45 4.99
C VAL A 18 -14.59 -0.27 4.08
N VAL A 19 -14.07 -0.35 2.87
CA VAL A 19 -14.01 0.79 1.95
C VAL A 19 -14.18 0.33 0.51
N SER A 20 -14.94 1.09 -0.28
CA SER A 20 -15.04 0.88 -1.72
C SER A 20 -13.83 1.43 -2.47
N TRP A 21 -13.67 1.06 -3.75
CA TRP A 21 -12.66 1.65 -4.63
C TRP A 21 -12.83 3.16 -4.77
N ASP A 22 -14.07 3.60 -4.98
CA ASP A 22 -14.39 5.01 -5.19
C ASP A 22 -14.14 5.83 -3.93
N ASP A 23 -14.52 5.32 -2.76
CA ASP A 23 -14.26 5.99 -1.47
C ASP A 23 -12.77 6.05 -1.16
N ALA A 24 -12.01 4.98 -1.43
CA ALA A 24 -10.57 4.97 -1.20
C ALA A 24 -9.87 6.03 -2.08
N LEU A 25 -10.17 6.04 -3.38
CA LEU A 25 -9.62 7.04 -4.30
C LEU A 25 -10.06 8.46 -3.96
N ALA A 26 -11.34 8.66 -3.59
CA ALA A 26 -11.86 9.98 -3.21
C ALA A 26 -11.21 10.51 -1.92
N ARG A 27 -10.96 9.64 -0.92
CA ARG A 27 -10.23 10.02 0.31
C ARG A 27 -8.80 10.43 0.00
N ILE A 28 -8.06 9.59 -0.74
CA ILE A 28 -6.66 9.89 -1.12
C ILE A 28 -6.59 11.20 -1.89
N ARG A 29 -7.50 11.41 -2.86
CA ARG A 29 -7.58 12.66 -3.63
C ARG A 29 -7.76 13.87 -2.72
N ARG A 30 -8.78 13.83 -1.84
CA ARG A 30 -9.06 14.96 -0.94
C ARG A 30 -7.86 15.30 -0.05
N TRP A 31 -7.20 14.28 0.51
CA TRP A 31 -5.99 14.48 1.31
C TRP A 31 -4.82 15.03 0.48
N ALA A 32 -4.69 14.59 -0.77
CA ALA A 32 -3.67 15.10 -1.70
C ALA A 32 -3.91 16.54 -2.08
N GLU A 33 -5.15 16.92 -2.43
CA GLU A 33 -5.55 18.30 -2.74
C GLU A 33 -5.29 19.25 -1.56
N ALA A 34 -5.61 18.81 -0.35
CA ALA A 34 -5.37 19.55 0.88
C ALA A 34 -3.92 19.45 1.40
N ARG A 35 -3.08 18.64 0.76
CA ARG A 35 -1.70 18.32 1.19
C ARG A 35 -1.62 17.89 2.66
N GLU A 36 -2.60 17.08 3.07
CA GLU A 36 -2.64 16.55 4.42
C GLU A 36 -1.58 15.47 4.63
N SER A 37 -0.90 15.55 5.78
CA SER A 37 0.05 14.52 6.21
C SER A 37 -0.69 13.29 6.71
N ARG A 38 -1.01 12.40 5.80
CA ARG A 38 -1.75 11.16 6.03
C ARG A 38 -0.96 9.97 5.51
N TYR A 39 -1.29 8.76 5.98
CA TYR A 39 -0.71 7.57 5.36
C TYR A 39 -1.70 6.43 5.19
N VAL A 40 -1.50 5.70 4.07
CA VAL A 40 -2.33 4.60 3.62
C VAL A 40 -1.51 3.32 3.58
N CYS A 41 -1.96 2.30 4.31
CA CYS A 41 -1.35 0.97 4.32
C CYS A 41 -2.13 0.02 3.40
N ILE A 42 -1.43 -0.65 2.50
CA ILE A 42 -2.00 -1.72 1.67
C ILE A 42 -1.83 -3.04 2.41
N THR A 43 -2.91 -3.47 3.09
CA THR A 43 -2.86 -4.50 4.14
C THR A 43 -3.19 -5.88 3.58
N ASN A 44 -2.17 -6.73 3.43
CA ASN A 44 -2.29 -8.11 2.96
C ASN A 44 -2.06 -9.14 4.08
N VAL A 45 -2.09 -10.42 3.75
CA VAL A 45 -1.87 -11.54 4.69
C VAL A 45 -0.58 -11.38 5.49
N HIS A 46 0.52 -10.97 4.82
CA HIS A 46 1.79 -10.75 5.50
C HIS A 46 1.70 -9.58 6.50
N SER A 47 1.09 -8.47 6.12
CA SER A 47 0.90 -7.31 7.01
C SER A 47 0.06 -7.67 8.24
N VAL A 48 -1.04 -8.42 8.04
CA VAL A 48 -1.93 -8.86 9.13
C VAL A 48 -1.20 -9.76 10.13
N VAL A 49 -0.44 -10.75 9.64
CA VAL A 49 0.31 -11.67 10.52
C VAL A 49 1.45 -10.95 11.22
N THR A 50 2.19 -10.09 10.51
CA THR A 50 3.26 -9.28 11.09
C THR A 50 2.74 -8.37 12.21
N ALA A 51 1.56 -7.78 12.04
CA ALA A 51 0.92 -6.94 13.07
C ALA A 51 0.60 -7.70 14.37
N GLY A 52 0.33 -8.99 14.26
CA GLY A 52 0.14 -9.87 15.43
C GLY A 52 1.44 -10.26 16.12
N GLN A 53 2.57 -10.25 15.41
CA GLN A 53 3.88 -10.66 15.90
C GLN A 53 4.75 -9.47 16.36
N ASP A 54 4.58 -8.30 15.75
CA ASP A 54 5.29 -7.05 16.06
C ASP A 54 4.27 -6.00 16.55
N ALA A 55 4.23 -5.77 17.86
CA ALA A 55 3.32 -4.81 18.47
C ALA A 55 3.54 -3.36 17.97
N GLY A 56 4.79 -3.01 17.62
CA GLY A 56 5.14 -1.72 17.02
C GLY A 56 4.51 -1.57 15.63
N PHE A 57 4.63 -2.59 14.80
CA PHE A 57 3.98 -2.60 13.49
C PHE A 57 2.45 -2.66 13.58
N GLY A 58 1.93 -3.41 14.56
CA GLY A 58 0.49 -3.42 14.87
C GLY A 58 -0.03 -2.02 15.21
N ARG A 59 0.75 -1.21 15.93
CA ARG A 59 0.42 0.20 16.21
C ARG A 59 0.39 1.03 14.93
N VAL A 60 1.40 0.88 14.07
CA VAL A 60 1.46 1.57 12.78
C VAL A 60 0.19 1.32 11.95
N LEU A 61 -0.29 0.08 11.88
CA LEU A 61 -1.54 -0.22 11.15
C LEU A 61 -2.80 0.38 11.82
N ARG A 62 -2.85 0.41 13.16
CA ARG A 62 -3.97 1.02 13.88
C ARG A 62 -4.06 2.52 13.69
N GLU A 63 -2.91 3.18 13.65
CA GLU A 63 -2.79 4.64 13.51
C GLU A 63 -2.85 5.11 12.04
N ALA A 64 -2.82 4.18 11.07
CA ALA A 64 -2.98 4.52 9.66
C ALA A 64 -4.30 5.25 9.40
N ASP A 65 -4.29 6.24 8.54
CA ASP A 65 -5.50 6.98 8.15
C ASP A 65 -6.41 6.12 7.27
N MET A 66 -5.83 5.14 6.56
CA MET A 66 -6.55 4.10 5.84
C MET A 66 -5.70 2.83 5.74
N ALA A 67 -6.31 1.66 5.92
CA ALA A 67 -5.69 0.34 5.73
C ALA A 67 -6.54 -0.47 4.76
N THR A 68 -6.19 -0.45 3.47
CA THR A 68 -7.00 -1.10 2.43
C THR A 68 -6.84 -2.63 2.45
N PRO A 69 -7.92 -3.40 2.18
CA PRO A 69 -7.86 -4.86 2.14
C PRO A 69 -7.19 -5.35 0.86
N ASP A 70 -5.90 -5.66 0.92
CA ASP A 70 -5.17 -6.30 -0.18
C ASP A 70 -5.11 -7.82 0.01
N GLY A 71 -5.19 -8.50 -1.13
CA GLY A 71 -5.24 -9.95 -1.17
C GLY A 71 -6.65 -10.54 -0.96
N ALA A 72 -6.94 -11.59 -1.73
CA ALA A 72 -8.23 -12.27 -1.68
C ALA A 72 -8.59 -12.76 -0.25
N PRO A 73 -7.64 -13.30 0.57
CA PRO A 73 -7.96 -13.76 1.92
C PRO A 73 -8.40 -12.65 2.87
N VAL A 74 -7.80 -11.46 2.80
CA VAL A 74 -8.16 -10.32 3.68
C VAL A 74 -9.56 -9.80 3.31
N ALA A 75 -9.83 -9.57 2.02
CA ALA A 75 -11.16 -9.17 1.56
C ALA A 75 -12.22 -10.25 1.85
N TRP A 76 -11.86 -11.54 1.74
CA TRP A 76 -12.75 -12.64 2.11
C TRP A 76 -13.10 -12.62 3.59
N MET A 77 -12.15 -12.37 4.49
CA MET A 77 -12.41 -12.24 5.92
C MET A 77 -13.41 -11.12 6.24
N LEU A 78 -13.28 -9.97 5.59
CA LEU A 78 -14.25 -8.87 5.73
C LEU A 78 -15.65 -9.28 5.25
N ARG A 79 -15.75 -9.96 4.11
CA ARG A 79 -17.04 -10.48 3.62
C ARG A 79 -17.68 -11.47 4.59
N ARG A 80 -16.88 -12.36 5.21
CA ARG A 80 -17.37 -13.31 6.26
C ARG A 80 -17.79 -12.61 7.54
N GLN A 81 -17.40 -11.36 7.74
CA GLN A 81 -17.76 -10.54 8.89
C GLN A 81 -18.99 -9.65 8.64
N GLY A 82 -19.71 -9.84 7.54
CA GLY A 82 -20.93 -9.10 7.20
C GLY A 82 -20.75 -8.01 6.15
N HIS A 83 -19.52 -7.77 5.67
CA HIS A 83 -19.24 -6.76 4.64
C HIS A 83 -19.25 -7.38 3.25
N ALA A 84 -20.39 -7.92 2.81
CA ALA A 84 -20.51 -8.76 1.60
C ALA A 84 -19.97 -8.12 0.32
N GLY A 85 -20.10 -6.80 0.18
CA GLY A 85 -19.61 -6.03 -0.98
C GLY A 85 -18.13 -5.69 -0.97
N GLN A 86 -17.35 -6.11 0.07
CA GLN A 86 -15.95 -5.70 0.15
C GLN A 86 -15.12 -6.24 -1.01
N ALA A 87 -14.64 -5.35 -1.85
CA ALA A 87 -13.69 -5.63 -2.91
C ALA A 87 -12.25 -5.68 -2.38
N ARG A 88 -11.37 -6.37 -3.08
CA ARG A 88 -9.93 -6.28 -2.87
C ARG A 88 -9.42 -4.96 -3.43
N ILE A 89 -8.65 -4.20 -2.65
CA ILE A 89 -7.98 -2.96 -3.06
C ILE A 89 -6.48 -3.16 -2.90
N ASN A 90 -5.80 -3.42 -4.01
CA ASN A 90 -4.37 -3.72 -4.04
C ASN A 90 -3.55 -2.51 -4.50
N GLY A 91 -2.26 -2.50 -4.14
CA GLY A 91 -1.36 -1.39 -4.41
C GLY A 91 -1.18 -1.06 -5.90
N PRO A 92 -0.90 -2.04 -6.77
CA PRO A 92 -0.72 -1.77 -8.19
C PRO A 92 -1.93 -1.14 -8.85
N ASP A 93 -3.13 -1.70 -8.64
CA ASP A 93 -4.34 -1.15 -9.25
C ASP A 93 -4.74 0.20 -8.63
N LEU A 94 -4.48 0.41 -7.33
CA LEU A 94 -4.72 1.68 -6.67
C LEU A 94 -3.84 2.79 -7.27
N MET A 95 -2.55 2.52 -7.42
CA MET A 95 -1.63 3.47 -8.03
C MET A 95 -2.05 3.81 -9.47
N TRP A 96 -2.39 2.78 -10.27
CA TRP A 96 -2.78 2.98 -11.66
C TRP A 96 -4.03 3.84 -11.81
N LYS A 97 -5.10 3.49 -11.08
CA LYS A 97 -6.36 4.25 -11.08
C LYS A 97 -6.18 5.67 -10.56
N TYR A 98 -5.36 5.86 -9.54
CA TYR A 98 -5.09 7.19 -9.04
C TYR A 98 -4.32 8.04 -10.05
N CYS A 99 -3.27 7.50 -10.68
CA CYS A 99 -2.50 8.21 -11.70
C CYS A 99 -3.37 8.62 -12.90
N GLU A 100 -4.28 7.74 -13.34
CA GLU A 100 -5.25 8.05 -14.40
C GLU A 100 -6.13 9.26 -14.04
N GLN A 101 -6.68 9.27 -12.82
CA GLN A 101 -7.50 10.39 -12.34
C GLN A 101 -6.69 11.67 -12.10
N ALA A 102 -5.47 11.54 -11.55
CA ALA A 102 -4.56 12.64 -11.26
C ALA A 102 -4.13 13.36 -12.56
N ALA A 103 -3.89 12.60 -13.63
CA ALA A 103 -3.56 13.14 -14.95
C ALA A 103 -4.65 14.07 -15.48
N GLY A 104 -5.92 13.68 -15.36
CA GLY A 104 -7.06 14.51 -15.78
C GLY A 104 -7.22 15.80 -14.98
N ARG A 105 -6.59 15.91 -13.82
CA ARG A 105 -6.63 17.10 -12.95
C ARG A 105 -5.32 17.89 -12.92
N GLY A 106 -4.29 17.41 -13.60
CA GLY A 106 -2.95 18.03 -13.56
C GLY A 106 -2.28 17.93 -12.18
N GLU A 107 -2.68 16.95 -11.35
CA GLU A 107 -2.07 16.70 -10.05
C GLU A 107 -0.65 16.16 -10.19
N SER A 108 0.18 16.44 -9.19
CA SER A 108 1.54 15.94 -9.13
C SER A 108 1.71 14.86 -8.06
N ILE A 109 2.50 13.84 -8.39
CA ILE A 109 2.88 12.76 -7.51
C ILE A 109 4.37 12.75 -7.24
N TYR A 110 4.79 12.17 -6.12
CA TYR A 110 6.19 11.88 -5.81
C TYR A 110 6.40 10.38 -5.69
N LEU A 111 7.52 9.86 -6.21
CA LEU A 111 7.88 8.45 -6.15
C LEU A 111 9.03 8.25 -5.16
N TYR A 112 8.85 7.40 -4.15
CA TYR A 112 9.85 7.15 -3.12
C TYR A 112 10.12 5.66 -2.95
N GLY A 113 11.33 5.21 -3.21
CA GLY A 113 11.72 3.80 -3.10
C GLY A 113 11.94 3.14 -4.46
N GLY A 114 12.15 1.82 -4.44
CA GLY A 114 12.55 1.06 -5.62
C GLY A 114 14.01 1.25 -5.98
N MET A 115 14.48 0.50 -6.98
CA MET A 115 15.80 0.68 -7.57
C MET A 115 15.80 1.88 -8.51
N PRO A 116 16.96 2.58 -8.72
CA PRO A 116 17.05 3.71 -9.63
C PRO A 116 16.49 3.38 -11.02
N GLU A 117 16.88 2.24 -11.59
CA GLU A 117 16.47 1.79 -12.90
C GLU A 117 14.95 1.50 -12.97
N THR A 118 14.39 0.96 -11.88
CA THR A 118 12.94 0.75 -11.74
C THR A 118 12.21 2.10 -11.74
N LEU A 119 12.73 3.10 -10.99
CA LEU A 119 12.13 4.44 -10.94
C LEU A 119 12.16 5.15 -12.29
N GLU A 120 13.28 5.09 -12.99
CA GLU A 120 13.40 5.67 -14.32
C GLU A 120 12.37 5.08 -15.29
N ARG A 121 12.32 3.75 -15.34
CA ARG A 121 11.39 3.04 -16.21
C ARG A 121 9.92 3.28 -15.82
N LEU A 122 9.61 3.32 -14.52
CA LEU A 122 8.29 3.64 -14.03
C LEU A 122 7.84 5.03 -14.45
N GLN A 123 8.70 6.05 -14.33
CA GLN A 123 8.41 7.41 -14.78
C GLN A 123 8.10 7.44 -16.28
N GLN A 124 8.91 6.77 -17.12
CA GLN A 124 8.66 6.66 -18.56
C GLN A 124 7.30 6.04 -18.87
N VAL A 125 6.96 4.93 -18.20
CA VAL A 125 5.68 4.24 -18.38
C VAL A 125 4.51 5.11 -17.96
N LEU A 126 4.58 5.74 -16.77
CA LEU A 126 3.51 6.57 -16.25
C LEU A 126 3.26 7.81 -17.12
N LEU A 127 4.32 8.52 -17.52
CA LEU A 127 4.21 9.71 -18.37
C LEU A 127 3.76 9.37 -19.79
N GLY A 128 4.21 8.24 -20.32
CA GLY A 128 3.75 7.76 -21.64
C GLY A 128 2.28 7.30 -21.65
N ARG A 129 1.79 6.80 -20.52
CA ARG A 129 0.42 6.27 -20.42
C ARG A 129 -0.61 7.32 -20.02
N PHE A 130 -0.26 8.24 -19.16
CA PHE A 130 -1.15 9.22 -18.55
C PHE A 130 -0.75 10.66 -18.94
N ALA A 131 -1.25 11.11 -20.09
CA ALA A 131 -1.04 12.48 -20.52
C ALA A 131 -1.60 13.46 -19.48
N GLY A 132 -0.79 14.43 -19.07
CA GLY A 132 -1.14 15.40 -18.03
C GLY A 132 -0.74 15.01 -16.60
N LEU A 133 -0.33 13.76 -16.35
CA LEU A 133 0.26 13.39 -15.05
C LEU A 133 1.59 14.12 -14.85
N ARG A 134 1.78 14.66 -13.65
CA ARG A 134 3.01 15.36 -13.27
C ARG A 134 3.76 14.53 -12.22
N ILE A 135 4.99 14.14 -12.48
CA ILE A 135 5.89 13.53 -11.49
C ILE A 135 6.79 14.66 -10.97
N ALA A 136 6.49 15.13 -9.75
CA ALA A 136 7.18 16.26 -9.13
C ALA A 136 8.56 15.88 -8.58
N GLY A 137 8.82 14.59 -8.43
CA GLY A 137 10.12 14.07 -8.03
C GLY A 137 10.10 12.56 -7.84
N ALA A 138 11.30 11.98 -7.83
CA ALA A 138 11.53 10.58 -7.59
C ALA A 138 12.84 10.40 -6.82
N TYR A 139 12.86 9.51 -5.81
CA TYR A 139 14.05 9.24 -5.02
C TYR A 139 14.15 7.77 -4.65
N SER A 140 15.31 7.18 -4.95
CA SER A 140 15.67 5.81 -4.55
C SER A 140 16.63 5.89 -3.35
N PRO A 141 16.18 5.59 -2.13
CA PRO A 141 17.05 5.61 -0.97
C PRO A 141 18.05 4.44 -1.00
N PRO A 142 19.25 4.61 -0.42
CA PRO A 142 20.23 3.53 -0.33
C PRO A 142 19.70 2.35 0.51
N PHE A 143 20.26 1.14 0.31
CA PHE A 143 19.89 -0.08 1.05
C PHE A 143 20.39 -0.11 2.51
N ARG A 144 20.58 1.05 3.12
CA ARG A 144 20.88 1.23 4.54
C ARG A 144 19.89 2.19 5.19
N ALA A 145 19.92 2.30 6.49
CA ALA A 145 19.24 3.40 7.16
C ALA A 145 19.83 4.74 6.70
N LEU A 146 18.97 5.71 6.48
CA LEU A 146 19.38 7.09 6.26
C LEU A 146 19.94 7.68 7.55
N THR A 147 20.89 8.63 7.45
CA THR A 147 21.23 9.49 8.58
C THR A 147 20.06 10.46 8.83
N ALA A 148 20.06 11.12 10.00
CA ALA A 148 19.03 12.11 10.30
C ALA A 148 19.03 13.28 9.29
N GLU A 149 20.21 13.69 8.81
CA GLU A 149 20.39 14.74 7.82
C GLU A 149 19.87 14.31 6.44
N GLU A 150 20.17 13.07 6.02
CA GLU A 150 19.67 12.51 4.76
C GLU A 150 18.15 12.39 4.79
N ASP A 151 17.59 11.93 5.90
CA ASP A 151 16.14 11.78 6.05
C ASP A 151 15.44 13.14 6.05
N ALA A 152 15.97 14.12 6.77
CA ALA A 152 15.48 15.50 6.75
C ALA A 152 15.55 16.12 5.34
N ALA A 153 16.62 15.87 4.59
CA ALA A 153 16.77 16.32 3.21
C ALA A 153 15.71 15.70 2.28
N VAL A 154 15.39 14.40 2.47
CA VAL A 154 14.32 13.73 1.72
C VAL A 154 12.97 14.37 2.01
N VAL A 155 12.64 14.59 3.28
CA VAL A 155 11.39 15.26 3.69
C VAL A 155 11.30 16.66 3.10
N ALA A 156 12.39 17.43 3.16
CA ALA A 156 12.46 18.77 2.59
C ALA A 156 12.22 18.75 1.06
N ALA A 157 12.86 17.81 0.34
CA ALA A 157 12.69 17.66 -1.10
C ALA A 157 11.23 17.28 -1.49
N ILE A 158 10.62 16.35 -0.77
CA ILE A 158 9.20 15.98 -0.97
C ILE A 158 8.31 17.20 -0.75
N ASN A 159 8.51 17.94 0.33
CA ASN A 159 7.68 19.12 0.66
C ASN A 159 7.87 20.26 -0.35
N ALA A 160 9.10 20.50 -0.80
CA ALA A 160 9.43 21.51 -1.81
C ALA A 160 8.87 21.16 -3.20
N SER A 161 8.74 19.87 -3.53
CA SER A 161 8.20 19.42 -4.82
C SER A 161 6.75 19.83 -5.06
N GLY A 162 5.99 20.12 -4.01
CA GLY A 162 4.58 20.46 -4.09
C GLY A 162 3.66 19.27 -4.41
N ALA A 163 4.17 18.04 -4.46
CA ALA A 163 3.37 16.85 -4.70
C ALA A 163 2.27 16.69 -3.64
N GLY A 164 1.06 16.36 -4.07
CA GLY A 164 -0.06 16.07 -3.17
C GLY A 164 0.00 14.65 -2.61
N SER A 165 0.63 13.71 -3.35
CA SER A 165 0.77 12.32 -2.92
C SER A 165 2.18 11.79 -3.11
N VAL A 166 2.62 10.93 -2.16
CA VAL A 166 3.90 10.21 -2.17
C VAL A 166 3.63 8.71 -2.24
N TRP A 167 4.08 8.09 -3.32
CA TRP A 167 3.96 6.65 -3.53
C TRP A 167 5.22 5.96 -3.04
N VAL A 168 5.07 5.04 -2.08
CA VAL A 168 6.19 4.48 -1.32
C VAL A 168 6.39 3.00 -1.66
N SER A 169 7.60 2.64 -2.11
CA SER A 169 7.99 1.28 -2.48
C SER A 169 9.27 0.85 -1.75
N LEU A 170 9.16 0.64 -0.43
CA LEU A 170 10.25 0.13 0.40
C LEU A 170 10.02 -1.32 0.87
N GLY A 171 8.84 -1.85 0.59
CA GLY A 171 8.37 -3.15 1.08
C GLY A 171 7.91 -3.13 2.54
N CYS A 172 6.97 -4.06 2.85
CA CYS A 172 6.44 -4.26 4.20
C CYS A 172 7.49 -4.99 5.07
N PRO A 173 7.71 -4.58 6.33
CA PRO A 173 7.06 -3.50 7.09
C PRO A 173 7.75 -2.13 7.01
N LYS A 174 8.82 -2.00 6.21
CA LYS A 174 9.65 -0.77 6.19
C LYS A 174 8.87 0.46 5.71
N GLN A 175 8.08 0.31 4.65
CA GLN A 175 7.31 1.42 4.08
C GLN A 175 6.26 1.96 5.06
N GLU A 176 5.55 1.09 5.75
CA GLU A 176 4.53 1.51 6.72
C GLU A 176 5.16 2.20 7.93
N LYS A 177 6.29 1.66 8.43
CA LYS A 177 7.05 2.27 9.52
C LYS A 177 7.61 3.65 9.12
N TRP A 178 8.13 3.77 7.90
CA TRP A 178 8.62 5.06 7.37
C TRP A 178 7.48 6.07 7.26
N MET A 179 6.35 5.71 6.66
CA MET A 179 5.20 6.60 6.53
C MET A 179 4.67 7.07 7.89
N ALA A 180 4.56 6.17 8.85
CA ALA A 180 4.12 6.50 10.21
C ALA A 180 5.09 7.44 10.92
N ALA A 181 6.41 7.25 10.76
CA ALA A 181 7.43 8.13 11.34
C ALA A 181 7.41 9.54 10.72
N HIS A 182 6.94 9.66 9.48
CA HIS A 182 6.91 10.94 8.75
C HIS A 182 5.53 11.61 8.76
N ARG A 183 4.56 11.04 9.47
CA ARG A 183 3.27 11.68 9.69
C ARG A 183 3.46 12.99 10.45
N GLY A 184 2.92 14.06 9.91
CA GLY A 184 3.11 15.43 10.42
C GLY A 184 4.30 16.18 9.82
N SER A 185 5.29 15.48 9.25
CA SER A 185 6.48 16.08 8.62
C SER A 185 6.35 16.18 7.10
N VAL A 186 5.87 15.14 6.43
CA VAL A 186 5.60 15.13 4.99
C VAL A 186 4.24 15.77 4.73
N ARG A 187 4.20 16.83 3.92
CA ARG A 187 2.97 17.58 3.54
C ARG A 187 2.32 16.98 2.31
N ALA A 188 2.02 15.69 2.37
CA ALA A 188 1.34 14.94 1.31
C ALA A 188 0.74 13.65 1.91
N VAL A 189 -0.22 13.05 1.20
CA VAL A 189 -0.67 11.71 1.56
C VAL A 189 0.36 10.68 1.08
N MET A 190 0.82 9.81 1.97
CA MET A 190 1.80 8.75 1.70
C MET A 190 1.08 7.42 1.50
N ILE A 191 1.38 6.70 0.43
CA ILE A 191 0.72 5.42 0.09
C ILE A 191 1.77 4.32 -0.10
N GLY A 192 1.77 3.31 0.77
CA GLY A 192 2.72 2.20 0.71
C GLY A 192 2.28 1.12 -0.26
N VAL A 193 2.83 1.08 -1.47
CA VAL A 193 2.38 0.19 -2.55
C VAL A 193 3.32 -0.99 -2.84
N GLY A 194 4.50 -1.02 -2.21
CA GLY A 194 5.46 -2.12 -2.37
C GLY A 194 5.81 -2.39 -3.84
N ALA A 195 5.67 -3.64 -4.27
CA ALA A 195 6.08 -4.07 -5.61
C ALA A 195 5.27 -3.48 -6.78
N ALA A 196 4.36 -2.53 -6.54
CA ALA A 196 3.65 -1.86 -7.62
C ALA A 196 4.61 -1.17 -8.61
N PHE A 197 5.71 -0.61 -8.10
CA PHE A 197 6.74 0.01 -8.93
C PHE A 197 7.34 -1.00 -9.92
N ASP A 198 7.73 -2.17 -9.43
CA ASP A 198 8.31 -3.22 -10.25
C ASP A 198 7.33 -3.74 -11.30
N TYR A 199 6.06 -3.91 -10.92
CA TYR A 199 5.01 -4.36 -11.83
C TYR A 199 4.74 -3.35 -12.95
N HIS A 200 4.64 -2.06 -12.61
CA HIS A 200 4.36 -1.02 -13.60
C HIS A 200 5.59 -0.68 -14.45
N ALA A 201 6.79 -0.74 -13.89
CA ALA A 201 8.03 -0.64 -14.65
C ALA A 201 8.29 -1.85 -15.57
N GLY A 202 7.57 -2.97 -15.34
CA GLY A 202 7.75 -4.22 -16.08
C GLY A 202 9.06 -4.93 -15.74
N THR A 203 9.70 -4.61 -14.61
CA THR A 203 10.89 -5.31 -14.10
C THR A 203 10.52 -6.66 -13.46
N ILE A 204 9.30 -6.79 -12.95
CA ILE A 204 8.72 -8.04 -12.48
C ILE A 204 7.39 -8.27 -13.19
N ALA A 205 7.18 -9.47 -13.73
CA ALA A 205 5.92 -9.85 -14.35
C ALA A 205 4.81 -10.00 -13.30
N ARG A 206 3.68 -9.34 -13.53
CA ARG A 206 2.50 -9.54 -12.69
C ARG A 206 1.80 -10.85 -13.04
N ALA A 207 1.18 -11.50 -12.07
CA ALA A 207 0.42 -12.71 -12.29
C ALA A 207 -0.67 -12.52 -13.37
N PRO A 208 -0.96 -13.53 -14.19
CA PRO A 208 -2.06 -13.48 -15.15
C PRO A 208 -3.40 -13.14 -14.47
N LEU A 209 -4.31 -12.46 -15.16
CA LEU A 209 -5.59 -11.99 -14.60
C LEU A 209 -6.41 -13.09 -13.94
N TRP A 210 -6.40 -14.32 -14.51
CA TRP A 210 -7.12 -15.44 -13.91
C TRP A 210 -6.56 -15.82 -12.54
N MET A 211 -5.23 -15.75 -12.33
CA MET A 211 -4.62 -15.99 -11.01
C MET A 211 -4.96 -14.85 -10.03
N GLN A 212 -4.94 -13.60 -10.50
CA GLN A 212 -5.31 -12.45 -9.67
C GLN A 212 -6.76 -12.57 -9.17
N ARG A 213 -7.71 -12.92 -10.07
CA ARG A 213 -9.14 -13.09 -9.76
C ARG A 213 -9.40 -14.24 -8.78
N ASN A 214 -8.59 -15.30 -8.84
CA ASN A 214 -8.73 -16.48 -7.97
C ASN A 214 -7.84 -16.42 -6.71
N GLY A 215 -7.18 -15.27 -6.44
CA GLY A 215 -6.36 -15.11 -5.23
C GLY A 215 -5.04 -15.89 -5.25
N LEU A 216 -4.57 -16.31 -6.42
CA LEU A 216 -3.35 -17.11 -6.63
C LEU A 216 -2.12 -16.25 -6.97
N GLU A 217 -2.22 -14.93 -6.89
CA GLU A 217 -1.13 -13.99 -7.21
C GLU A 217 0.11 -14.25 -6.33
N TRP A 218 -0.10 -14.62 -5.06
CA TRP A 218 0.98 -14.97 -4.15
C TRP A 218 1.78 -16.21 -4.59
N LEU A 219 1.10 -17.18 -5.24
CA LEU A 219 1.74 -18.41 -5.75
C LEU A 219 2.61 -18.09 -6.98
N HIS A 220 2.11 -17.26 -7.90
CA HIS A 220 2.90 -16.78 -9.03
C HIS A 220 4.16 -16.05 -8.54
N ARG A 221 4.01 -15.19 -7.54
CA ARG A 221 5.12 -14.45 -6.95
C ARG A 221 6.12 -15.36 -6.23
N LEU A 222 5.61 -16.38 -5.54
CA LEU A 222 6.46 -17.41 -4.92
C LEU A 222 7.27 -18.16 -5.98
N ALA A 223 6.66 -18.52 -7.10
CA ALA A 223 7.35 -19.19 -8.22
C ALA A 223 8.41 -18.28 -8.88
N SER A 224 8.16 -16.97 -8.94
CA SER A 224 9.11 -15.99 -9.50
C SER A 224 10.32 -15.73 -8.60
N GLU A 225 10.14 -15.74 -7.26
CA GLU A 225 11.18 -15.43 -6.28
C GLU A 225 11.21 -16.47 -5.13
N PRO A 226 11.39 -17.77 -5.42
CA PRO A 226 11.20 -18.84 -4.43
C PRO A 226 12.15 -18.71 -3.23
N ARG A 227 13.44 -18.45 -3.49
CA ARG A 227 14.46 -18.34 -2.42
C ARG A 227 14.17 -17.24 -1.42
N ARG A 228 13.57 -16.12 -1.86
CA ARG A 228 13.23 -14.97 -1.01
C ARG A 228 11.91 -15.15 -0.28
N LEU A 229 10.93 -15.80 -0.91
CA LEU A 229 9.54 -15.75 -0.47
C LEU A 229 9.03 -17.03 0.21
N TRP A 230 9.65 -18.20 0.02
CA TRP A 230 9.10 -19.47 0.51
C TRP A 230 8.87 -19.51 2.03
N LYS A 231 9.90 -19.11 2.82
CA LYS A 231 9.77 -19.09 4.29
C LYS A 231 8.66 -18.14 4.74
N ARG A 232 8.64 -16.94 4.15
CA ARG A 232 7.61 -15.94 4.44
C ARG A 232 6.23 -16.47 4.09
N CYS A 233 6.03 -16.99 2.88
CA CYS A 233 4.73 -17.51 2.45
C CYS A 233 4.28 -18.67 3.31
N LEU A 234 5.15 -19.63 3.61
CA LEU A 234 4.82 -20.78 4.45
C LEU A 234 4.37 -20.32 5.85
N VAL A 235 5.16 -19.49 6.51
CA VAL A 235 4.86 -19.03 7.88
C VAL A 235 3.61 -18.16 7.90
N THR A 236 3.55 -17.13 7.04
CA THR A 236 2.43 -16.17 7.11
C THR A 236 1.11 -16.78 6.66
N ASN A 237 1.10 -17.63 5.62
CA ASN A 237 -0.13 -18.28 5.17
C ASN A 237 -0.66 -19.27 6.22
N THR A 238 0.22 -20.08 6.83
CA THR A 238 -0.17 -21.02 7.89
C THR A 238 -0.76 -20.28 9.09
N LEU A 239 -0.07 -19.24 9.59
CA LEU A 239 -0.54 -18.45 10.73
C LEU A 239 -1.83 -17.71 10.41
N PHE A 240 -1.99 -17.21 9.18
CA PHE A 240 -3.22 -16.57 8.76
C PHE A 240 -4.39 -17.55 8.73
N VAL A 241 -4.23 -18.74 8.16
CA VAL A 241 -5.30 -19.75 8.08
C VAL A 241 -5.74 -20.18 9.48
N LEU A 242 -4.79 -20.49 10.38
CA LEU A 242 -5.10 -20.84 11.78
C LEU A 242 -5.80 -19.71 12.52
N GLY A 243 -5.30 -18.48 12.39
CA GLY A 243 -5.90 -17.30 13.00
C GLY A 243 -7.30 -17.00 12.47
N ALA A 244 -7.51 -17.11 11.15
CA ALA A 244 -8.80 -16.91 10.50
C ALA A 244 -9.83 -17.96 10.95
N ALA A 245 -9.45 -19.23 10.99
CA ALA A 245 -10.30 -20.30 11.49
C ALA A 245 -10.74 -20.03 12.95
N ARG A 246 -9.78 -19.72 13.83
CA ARG A 246 -10.08 -19.36 15.23
C ARG A 246 -11.01 -18.16 15.33
N GLN A 247 -10.75 -17.08 14.59
CA GLN A 247 -11.58 -15.87 14.63
C GLN A 247 -13.01 -16.14 14.17
N LEU A 248 -13.21 -16.96 13.13
CA LEU A 248 -14.53 -17.29 12.61
C LEU A 248 -15.32 -18.24 13.51
N ILE A 249 -14.64 -19.15 14.23
CA ILE A 249 -15.26 -20.04 15.22
C ILE A 249 -15.76 -19.20 16.41
N LEU A 250 -14.88 -18.37 17.00
CA LEU A 250 -15.20 -17.55 18.16
C LEU A 250 -16.30 -16.49 17.91
N ARG A 251 -16.58 -16.14 16.66
CA ARG A 251 -17.69 -15.23 16.31
C ARG A 251 -19.04 -15.93 16.14
N ARG A 252 -19.04 -17.26 16.09
CA ARG A 252 -20.29 -18.06 15.99
C ARG A 252 -20.86 -18.47 17.36
N THR A 253 -20.04 -18.32 18.40
CA THR A 253 -20.44 -18.49 19.81
C THR A 253 -20.77 -17.13 20.42
#